data_34c70a321bc40d7ab3117c6f5812f8e8
#
_entry.id   34c70a321bc40d7ab3117c6f5812f8e8
#
_cell.length_a   1.000
_cell.length_b   1.000
_cell.length_c   1.000
_cell.angle_alpha   90.00
_cell.angle_beta   90.00
_cell.angle_gamma   90.00
#
_symmetry.space_group_name_H-M   'P 1'
#
loop_
_entity.id
_entity.type
_entity.pdbx_description
1 polymer ?
#
loop_
_entity_poly.entity_id
_entity_poly.type
_entity_poly.pdbx_seq_one_letter_code
_entity_poly.pdbx_strand_id
1 'polypeptide(L)'
;MKIINDCFGLRRITLVGSLSLMVLGVVVAGCGKPGKLTIRGSNTFGEELAPRLIAEYRKEHPTVVFDTEYKGTTYGMGALMVERCDIAAASRPVSTNELQLAKDRDIEFNDCVIGAYSVAVIVNAGSPIGNLTRDQVRDIFTGAVINWKEVGGPDAPIHLCSRDEISGTHLGFRELAMENKPYALGLKAFTNYLGIIQKVAQDANGIGYASIDLVSKDGIKAVSIEGVAPTIASVNGGRYPYARVLHLYTDTKKESPTTRDFVQFVQSKRGQEILTQMGFVPRP
;
A
#
# COMPACT_ATOMS: atom_id res chain seq x y z
N MET A 1 55.33 -9.53 -89.63
CA MET A 1 56.29 -10.64 -89.79
C MET A 1 56.25 -11.51 -88.55
N LYS A 2 55.87 -12.79 -88.74
CA LYS A 2 55.94 -13.95 -87.82
C LYS A 2 55.14 -13.82 -86.46
N ILE A 3 53.98 -14.49 -86.28
CA ILE A 3 53.79 -15.97 -86.11
C ILE A 3 54.46 -16.44 -84.80
N ILE A 4 53.68 -16.94 -83.81
CA ILE A 4 53.48 -18.35 -83.44
C ILE A 4 52.67 -18.37 -82.13
N ASN A 5 51.55 -19.08 -82.25
CA ASN A 5 50.90 -20.13 -81.43
C ASN A 5 51.66 -20.55 -80.14
N ASP A 6 50.94 -20.84 -79.08
CA ASP A 6 50.38 -22.15 -78.68
C ASP A 6 49.75 -22.05 -77.28
N CYS A 7 48.55 -22.45 -77.17
CA CYS A 7 47.99 -23.71 -76.65
C CYS A 7 48.05 -23.94 -75.12
N PHE A 8 46.86 -24.21 -74.63
CA PHE A 8 46.45 -25.18 -73.60
C PHE A 8 46.63 -24.85 -72.12
N GLY A 9 45.49 -24.93 -71.46
CA GLY A 9 45.41 -25.16 -70.03
C GLY A 9 44.07 -24.79 -69.37
N LEU A 10 42.97 -25.47 -69.75
CA LEU A 10 41.72 -25.47 -69.01
C LEU A 10 41.96 -26.02 -67.59
N ARG A 11 41.89 -25.20 -66.57
CA ARG A 11 41.62 -25.67 -65.20
C ARG A 11 40.26 -25.13 -64.76
N ARG A 12 39.29 -26.05 -64.68
CA ARG A 12 38.00 -25.83 -64.04
C ARG A 12 38.22 -25.59 -62.57
N ILE A 13 37.96 -24.40 -62.12
CA ILE A 13 37.84 -24.07 -60.68
C ILE A 13 36.34 -24.18 -60.37
N THR A 14 35.96 -25.23 -59.68
CA THR A 14 34.65 -25.44 -59.10
C THR A 14 34.55 -24.51 -57.88
N LEU A 15 33.82 -23.42 -58.04
CA LEU A 15 33.44 -22.56 -56.92
C LEU A 15 32.29 -23.27 -56.17
N VAL A 16 32.60 -23.83 -54.99
CA VAL A 16 31.61 -24.28 -54.03
C VAL A 16 31.11 -23.05 -53.29
N GLY A 17 30.00 -22.50 -53.74
CA GLY A 17 29.29 -21.43 -53.05
C GLY A 17 28.62 -21.95 -51.81
N SER A 18 29.19 -21.74 -50.65
CA SER A 18 28.50 -21.90 -49.36
C SER A 18 27.44 -20.82 -49.22
N LEU A 19 26.17 -21.19 -49.47
CA LEU A 19 25.02 -20.38 -49.21
C LEU A 19 24.74 -20.41 -47.68
N SER A 20 25.34 -19.51 -46.93
CA SER A 20 24.99 -19.29 -45.51
C SER A 20 23.61 -18.72 -45.44
N LEU A 21 22.62 -19.57 -45.13
CA LEU A 21 21.27 -19.16 -44.81
C LEU A 21 21.26 -18.48 -43.46
N MET A 22 21.34 -17.14 -43.48
CA MET A 22 21.14 -16.31 -42.27
C MET A 22 19.64 -16.40 -41.94
N VAL A 23 19.27 -17.30 -41.00
CA VAL A 23 17.94 -17.29 -40.40
C VAL A 23 17.83 -16.06 -39.52
N LEU A 24 17.25 -15.00 -40.10
CA LEU A 24 16.86 -13.81 -39.34
C LEU A 24 15.67 -14.24 -38.46
N GLY A 25 15.96 -14.56 -37.20
CA GLY A 25 14.94 -14.82 -36.19
C GLY A 25 14.11 -13.55 -35.98
N VAL A 26 12.99 -13.46 -36.67
CA VAL A 26 11.96 -12.46 -36.38
C VAL A 26 11.43 -12.80 -34.99
N VAL A 27 11.93 -12.13 -33.98
CA VAL A 27 11.26 -12.07 -32.66
C VAL A 27 9.92 -11.38 -32.93
N VAL A 28 8.88 -12.16 -33.14
CA VAL A 28 7.52 -11.66 -33.12
C VAL A 28 7.25 -11.29 -31.68
N ALA A 29 7.54 -10.03 -31.33
CA ALA A 29 7.00 -9.41 -30.13
C ALA A 29 5.47 -9.52 -30.28
N GLY A 30 4.87 -10.47 -29.56
CA GLY A 30 3.43 -10.67 -29.56
C GLY A 30 2.78 -9.36 -29.13
N CYS A 31 2.21 -8.63 -30.09
CA CYS A 31 1.36 -7.48 -29.85
C CYS A 31 0.02 -7.99 -29.29
N GLY A 32 0.06 -8.53 -28.06
CA GLY A 32 -1.12 -8.79 -27.28
C GLY A 32 -1.83 -7.46 -27.05
N LYS A 33 -3.16 -7.46 -27.10
CA LYS A 33 -3.94 -6.26 -26.68
C LYS A 33 -3.42 -5.82 -25.31
N PRO A 34 -3.22 -4.50 -25.09
CA PRO A 34 -2.77 -4.01 -23.80
C PRO A 34 -3.71 -4.56 -22.72
N GLY A 35 -3.15 -5.26 -21.74
CA GLY A 35 -3.93 -5.79 -20.62
C GLY A 35 -4.58 -4.61 -19.90
N LYS A 36 -5.90 -4.61 -19.75
CA LYS A 36 -6.59 -3.67 -18.88
C LYS A 36 -6.73 -4.32 -17.51
N LEU A 37 -6.39 -3.58 -16.45
CA LEU A 37 -6.55 -4.01 -15.06
C LEU A 37 -7.42 -3.00 -14.32
N THR A 38 -8.56 -3.45 -13.84
CA THR A 38 -9.52 -2.62 -13.13
C THR A 38 -9.43 -2.88 -11.62
N ILE A 39 -9.19 -1.81 -10.84
CA ILE A 39 -9.11 -1.88 -9.38
C ILE A 39 -10.16 -0.97 -8.77
N ARG A 40 -10.97 -1.49 -7.86
CA ARG A 40 -11.95 -0.73 -7.09
C ARG A 40 -11.75 -0.97 -5.60
N GLY A 41 -12.07 0.01 -4.74
CA GLY A 41 -12.16 -0.30 -3.32
C GLY A 41 -11.64 0.75 -2.36
N SER A 42 -10.81 0.30 -1.43
CA SER A 42 -10.36 1.02 -0.24
C SER A 42 -9.61 2.31 -0.56
N ASN A 43 -10.01 3.41 0.07
CA ASN A 43 -9.29 4.68 0.04
C ASN A 43 -7.89 4.53 0.67
N THR A 44 -7.77 3.77 1.77
CA THR A 44 -6.48 3.51 2.44
C THR A 44 -5.44 2.89 1.50
N PHE A 45 -5.86 1.99 0.60
CA PHE A 45 -4.99 1.45 -0.44
C PHE A 45 -4.79 2.47 -1.57
N GLY A 46 -5.86 3.16 -1.96
CA GLY A 46 -5.92 3.90 -3.21
C GLY A 46 -5.24 5.25 -3.20
N GLU A 47 -5.26 5.97 -2.08
CA GLU A 47 -4.83 7.37 -2.04
C GLU A 47 -3.31 7.54 -2.16
N GLU A 48 -2.54 6.69 -1.49
CA GLU A 48 -1.09 6.81 -1.48
C GLU A 48 -0.39 5.57 -2.07
N LEU A 49 -0.80 4.37 -1.66
CA LEU A 49 -0.08 3.13 -1.96
C LEU A 49 -0.24 2.68 -3.41
N ALA A 50 -1.47 2.67 -3.94
CA ALA A 50 -1.75 2.19 -5.28
C ALA A 50 -1.01 2.97 -6.38
N PRO A 51 -0.94 4.32 -6.38
CA PRO A 51 -0.21 5.07 -7.39
C PRO A 51 1.27 4.69 -7.44
N ARG A 52 1.91 4.44 -6.29
CA ARG A 52 3.32 4.05 -6.22
C ARG A 52 3.55 2.64 -6.73
N LEU A 53 2.72 1.68 -6.32
CA LEU A 53 2.78 0.30 -6.80
C LEU A 53 2.55 0.22 -8.32
N ILE A 54 1.54 0.92 -8.83
CA ILE A 54 1.23 0.99 -10.27
C ILE A 54 2.38 1.61 -11.06
N ALA A 55 2.95 2.71 -10.57
CA ALA A 55 4.08 3.36 -11.24
C ALA A 55 5.31 2.45 -11.32
N GLU A 56 5.59 1.69 -10.27
CA GLU A 56 6.71 0.73 -10.27
C GLU A 56 6.43 -0.45 -11.20
N TYR A 57 5.25 -1.05 -11.11
CA TYR A 57 4.85 -2.17 -11.98
C TYR A 57 4.92 -1.83 -13.47
N ARG A 58 4.51 -0.60 -13.84
CA ARG A 58 4.56 -0.13 -15.24
C ARG A 58 5.96 -0.04 -15.82
N LYS A 59 7.02 -0.03 -15.02
CA LYS A 59 8.39 -0.02 -15.55
C LYS A 59 8.71 -1.29 -16.34
N GLU A 60 8.17 -2.43 -15.91
CA GLU A 60 8.34 -3.73 -16.59
C GLU A 60 7.14 -4.07 -17.47
N HIS A 61 5.97 -3.47 -17.20
CA HIS A 61 4.70 -3.72 -17.91
C HIS A 61 4.10 -2.43 -18.50
N PRO A 62 4.82 -1.70 -19.39
CA PRO A 62 4.41 -0.37 -19.86
C PRO A 62 3.10 -0.34 -20.64
N THR A 63 2.67 -1.47 -21.19
CA THR A 63 1.44 -1.59 -21.99
C THR A 63 0.19 -1.83 -21.16
N VAL A 64 0.31 -2.12 -19.85
CA VAL A 64 -0.84 -2.37 -18.99
C VAL A 64 -1.56 -1.08 -18.65
N VAL A 65 -2.85 -1.04 -18.96
CA VAL A 65 -3.73 0.10 -18.66
C VAL A 65 -4.45 -0.16 -17.34
N PHE A 66 -4.24 0.73 -16.38
CA PHE A 66 -4.95 0.68 -15.10
C PHE A 66 -6.16 1.61 -15.13
N ASP A 67 -7.31 1.08 -14.69
CA ASP A 67 -8.55 1.81 -14.47
C ASP A 67 -8.91 1.66 -12.99
N THR A 68 -8.75 2.73 -12.22
CA THR A 68 -8.82 2.67 -10.76
C THR A 68 -9.85 3.64 -10.20
N GLU A 69 -10.59 3.20 -9.18
CA GLU A 69 -11.53 4.04 -8.45
C GLU A 69 -11.63 3.59 -6.99
N TYR A 70 -11.41 4.51 -6.06
CA TYR A 70 -11.32 4.23 -4.65
C TYR A 70 -12.43 4.95 -3.87
N LYS A 71 -13.50 4.21 -3.53
CA LYS A 71 -14.72 4.70 -2.85
C LYS A 71 -15.07 3.85 -1.62
N GLY A 72 -14.06 3.20 -1.03
CA GLY A 72 -14.22 2.35 0.13
C GLY A 72 -14.31 0.85 -0.17
N THR A 73 -14.01 0.03 0.84
CA THR A 73 -13.97 -1.43 0.73
C THR A 73 -15.27 -2.04 0.20
N THR A 74 -16.41 -1.63 0.76
CA THR A 74 -17.74 -2.17 0.36
C THR A 74 -18.02 -1.91 -1.12
N TYR A 75 -17.62 -0.74 -1.64
CA TYR A 75 -17.73 -0.44 -3.06
C TYR A 75 -16.88 -1.40 -3.91
N GLY A 76 -15.62 -1.64 -3.51
CA GLY A 76 -14.72 -2.56 -4.22
C GLY A 76 -15.24 -3.99 -4.22
N MET A 77 -15.67 -4.51 -3.05
CA MET A 77 -16.24 -5.84 -2.93
C MET A 77 -17.52 -5.99 -3.78
N GLY A 78 -18.39 -4.99 -3.75
CA GLY A 78 -19.58 -4.96 -4.60
C GLY A 78 -19.24 -4.97 -6.08
N ALA A 79 -18.25 -4.19 -6.51
CA ALA A 79 -17.79 -4.14 -7.90
C ALA A 79 -17.23 -5.49 -8.37
N LEU A 80 -16.44 -6.18 -7.53
CA LEU A 80 -15.91 -7.50 -7.84
C LEU A 80 -17.05 -8.53 -8.00
N MET A 81 -18.02 -8.50 -7.10
CA MET A 81 -19.17 -9.43 -7.14
C MET A 81 -20.10 -9.23 -8.35
N VAL A 82 -20.07 -8.08 -9.00
CA VAL A 82 -20.81 -7.80 -10.25
C VAL A 82 -19.89 -7.69 -11.47
N GLU A 83 -18.66 -8.20 -11.39
CA GLU A 83 -17.68 -8.26 -12.48
C GLU A 83 -17.33 -6.89 -13.09
N ARG A 84 -17.35 -5.85 -12.25
CA ARG A 84 -16.99 -4.46 -12.62
C ARG A 84 -15.56 -4.10 -12.27
N CYS A 85 -14.81 -5.03 -11.66
CA CYS A 85 -13.36 -4.90 -11.47
C CYS A 85 -12.70 -6.27 -11.40
N ASP A 86 -11.40 -6.29 -11.67
CA ASP A 86 -10.55 -7.48 -11.59
C ASP A 86 -10.03 -7.67 -10.16
N ILE A 87 -9.83 -6.56 -9.44
CA ILE A 87 -9.30 -6.53 -8.07
C ILE A 87 -10.18 -5.63 -7.21
N ALA A 88 -10.67 -6.17 -6.10
CA ALA A 88 -11.23 -5.38 -5.01
C ALA A 88 -10.16 -5.12 -3.95
N ALA A 89 -9.75 -3.87 -3.78
CA ALA A 89 -8.88 -3.47 -2.69
C ALA A 89 -9.71 -3.23 -1.42
N ALA A 90 -9.29 -3.84 -0.31
CA ALA A 90 -9.99 -3.77 0.96
C ALA A 90 -9.05 -3.40 2.11
N SER A 91 -9.57 -2.72 3.13
CA SER A 91 -8.88 -2.39 4.37
C SER A 91 -9.54 -3.06 5.59
N ARG A 92 -10.23 -4.14 5.35
CA ARG A 92 -10.80 -5.09 6.31
C ARG A 92 -10.99 -6.44 5.63
N PRO A 93 -11.12 -7.52 6.41
CA PRO A 93 -11.53 -8.80 5.86
C PRO A 93 -12.91 -8.72 5.20
N VAL A 94 -13.17 -9.66 4.28
CA VAL A 94 -14.49 -9.88 3.71
C VAL A 94 -15.49 -10.18 4.82
N SER A 95 -16.68 -9.56 4.77
CA SER A 95 -17.73 -9.77 5.77
C SER A 95 -18.52 -11.06 5.49
N THR A 96 -19.21 -11.57 6.52
CA THR A 96 -20.07 -12.75 6.38
C THR A 96 -21.13 -12.57 5.30
N ASN A 97 -21.74 -11.37 5.20
CA ASN A 97 -22.73 -11.07 4.16
C ASN A 97 -22.11 -11.08 2.76
N GLU A 98 -20.92 -10.54 2.60
CA GLU A 98 -20.19 -10.56 1.32
C GLU A 98 -19.80 -11.98 0.92
N LEU A 99 -19.38 -12.82 1.89
CA LEU A 99 -19.10 -14.25 1.64
C LEU A 99 -20.35 -15.00 1.18
N GLN A 100 -21.51 -14.74 1.80
CA GLN A 100 -22.75 -15.35 1.38
C GLN A 100 -23.17 -14.91 -0.03
N LEU A 101 -23.10 -13.61 -0.32
CA LEU A 101 -23.39 -13.07 -1.65
C LEU A 101 -22.45 -13.62 -2.74
N ALA A 102 -21.17 -13.80 -2.42
CA ALA A 102 -20.20 -14.40 -3.33
C ALA A 102 -20.56 -15.85 -3.65
N LYS A 103 -20.92 -16.62 -2.61
CA LYS A 103 -21.37 -18.01 -2.77
C LYS A 103 -22.61 -18.12 -3.66
N ASP A 104 -23.60 -17.25 -3.45
CA ASP A 104 -24.85 -17.23 -4.24
C ASP A 104 -24.60 -16.86 -5.71
N ARG A 105 -23.45 -16.27 -6.04
CA ARG A 105 -23.02 -15.87 -7.38
C ARG A 105 -21.91 -16.73 -7.97
N ASP A 106 -21.59 -17.83 -7.33
CA ASP A 106 -20.51 -18.75 -7.74
C ASP A 106 -19.14 -18.07 -7.85
N ILE A 107 -18.85 -17.07 -6.99
CA ILE A 107 -17.57 -16.37 -6.89
C ILE A 107 -16.73 -17.03 -5.82
N GLU A 108 -15.47 -17.27 -6.14
CA GLU A 108 -14.47 -17.81 -5.21
C GLU A 108 -13.37 -16.78 -4.97
N PHE A 109 -13.41 -16.15 -3.79
CA PHE A 109 -12.42 -15.14 -3.45
C PHE A 109 -11.04 -15.74 -3.21
N ASN A 110 -10.04 -15.17 -3.91
CA ASN A 110 -8.64 -15.26 -3.52
C ASN A 110 -8.35 -14.05 -2.62
N ASP A 111 -8.04 -14.29 -1.35
CA ASP A 111 -7.71 -13.26 -0.37
C ASP A 111 -6.20 -13.08 -0.26
N CYS A 112 -5.68 -12.04 -0.86
CA CYS A 112 -4.27 -11.70 -0.81
C CYS A 112 -4.02 -10.58 0.21
N VAL A 113 -3.57 -10.95 1.41
CA VAL A 113 -3.05 -9.97 2.39
C VAL A 113 -1.76 -9.37 1.84
N ILE A 114 -1.71 -8.04 1.76
CA ILE A 114 -0.55 -7.32 1.20
C ILE A 114 0.25 -6.56 2.26
N GLY A 115 -0.30 -6.34 3.43
CA GLY A 115 0.31 -5.61 4.54
C GLY A 115 -0.75 -4.93 5.39
N ALA A 116 -0.34 -3.94 6.18
CA ALA A 116 -1.27 -3.19 7.02
C ALA A 116 -0.93 -1.69 7.05
N TYR A 117 -1.95 -0.85 7.05
CA TYR A 117 -1.87 0.52 7.49
C TYR A 117 -1.95 0.54 9.02
N SER A 118 -1.05 1.27 9.70
CA SER A 118 -1.11 1.41 11.15
C SER A 118 -0.54 2.74 11.60
N VAL A 119 -1.21 3.35 12.58
CA VAL A 119 -0.80 4.61 13.19
C VAL A 119 -0.76 4.43 14.69
N ALA A 120 0.39 4.67 15.29
CA ALA A 120 0.58 4.64 16.73
C ALA A 120 0.40 6.04 17.34
N VAL A 121 -0.34 6.14 18.42
CA VAL A 121 -0.38 7.34 19.25
C VAL A 121 0.94 7.46 20.02
N ILE A 122 1.57 8.62 19.98
CA ILE A 122 2.84 8.89 20.62
C ILE A 122 2.73 10.07 21.60
N VAL A 123 3.44 9.98 22.70
CA VAL A 123 3.61 11.06 23.68
C VAL A 123 5.10 11.27 23.95
N ASN A 124 5.44 12.35 24.65
CA ASN A 124 6.80 12.58 25.14
C ASN A 124 7.28 11.37 25.95
N ALA A 125 8.55 10.99 25.82
CA ALA A 125 9.13 9.85 26.54
C ALA A 125 8.99 9.96 28.07
N GLY A 126 9.03 11.18 28.64
CA GLY A 126 8.84 11.48 30.06
C GLY A 126 7.39 11.51 30.52
N SER A 127 6.40 11.41 29.63
CA SER A 127 4.99 11.41 30.02
C SER A 127 4.66 10.18 30.88
N PRO A 128 3.85 10.28 31.95
CA PRO A 128 3.39 9.12 32.72
C PRO A 128 2.34 8.28 31.96
N ILE A 129 1.74 8.82 30.88
CA ILE A 129 0.71 8.14 30.09
C ILE A 129 1.32 6.99 29.30
N GLY A 130 0.88 5.78 29.58
CA GLY A 130 1.33 4.56 28.89
C GLY A 130 0.21 3.78 28.19
N ASN A 131 -1.05 4.11 28.53
CA ASN A 131 -2.24 3.50 27.94
C ASN A 131 -3.38 4.51 27.89
N LEU A 132 -4.16 4.47 26.82
CA LEU A 132 -5.39 5.22 26.64
C LEU A 132 -6.49 4.31 26.12
N THR A 133 -7.74 4.64 26.43
CA THR A 133 -8.89 4.01 25.76
C THR A 133 -9.11 4.65 24.38
N ARG A 134 -9.88 3.99 23.53
CA ARG A 134 -10.28 4.55 22.22
C ARG A 134 -11.07 5.85 22.40
N ASP A 135 -11.97 5.90 23.38
CA ASP A 135 -12.74 7.10 23.71
C ASP A 135 -11.85 8.25 24.16
N GLN A 136 -10.85 7.99 25.03
CA GLN A 136 -9.89 9.00 25.47
C GLN A 136 -9.10 9.57 24.29
N VAL A 137 -8.62 8.73 23.37
CA VAL A 137 -7.91 9.22 22.18
C VAL A 137 -8.83 10.08 21.33
N ARG A 138 -10.05 9.61 21.05
CA ARG A 138 -11.06 10.39 20.31
C ARG A 138 -11.28 11.75 20.97
N ASP A 139 -11.54 11.76 22.26
CA ASP A 139 -11.92 12.97 23.01
C ASP A 139 -10.75 13.96 23.12
N ILE A 140 -9.51 13.46 23.23
CA ILE A 140 -8.29 14.28 23.14
C ILE A 140 -8.19 14.94 21.76
N PHE A 141 -8.22 14.17 20.69
CA PHE A 141 -8.00 14.72 19.34
C PHE A 141 -9.15 15.56 18.81
N THR A 142 -10.36 15.40 19.35
CA THR A 142 -11.52 16.28 19.08
C THR A 142 -11.56 17.52 19.97
N GLY A 143 -10.71 17.59 21.01
CA GLY A 143 -10.68 18.70 21.97
C GLY A 143 -11.78 18.66 23.03
N ALA A 144 -12.46 17.54 23.21
CA ALA A 144 -13.36 17.32 24.32
C ALA A 144 -12.60 17.14 25.64
N VAL A 145 -11.38 16.61 25.59
CA VAL A 145 -10.40 16.50 26.68
C VAL A 145 -9.20 17.37 26.33
N ILE A 146 -8.90 18.36 27.17
CA ILE A 146 -7.83 19.35 26.92
C ILE A 146 -6.76 19.36 28.00
N ASN A 147 -6.93 18.61 29.08
CA ASN A 147 -6.01 18.52 30.19
C ASN A 147 -5.67 17.06 30.50
N TRP A 148 -4.39 16.75 30.68
CA TRP A 148 -3.91 15.40 30.94
C TRP A 148 -4.50 14.75 32.20
N LYS A 149 -4.88 15.57 33.23
CA LYS A 149 -5.52 15.04 34.47
C LYS A 149 -6.84 14.30 34.20
N GLU A 150 -7.54 14.64 33.11
CA GLU A 150 -8.82 14.03 32.77
C GLU A 150 -8.64 12.59 32.29
N VAL A 151 -7.41 12.20 31.91
CA VAL A 151 -7.05 10.85 31.49
C VAL A 151 -5.99 10.19 32.38
N GLY A 152 -5.85 10.69 33.62
CA GLY A 152 -4.96 10.10 34.61
C GLY A 152 -3.51 10.60 34.57
N GLY A 153 -3.24 11.67 33.86
CA GLY A 153 -1.96 12.37 33.79
C GLY A 153 -1.81 13.53 34.76
N PRO A 154 -0.77 14.36 34.63
CA PRO A 154 -0.55 15.57 35.41
C PRO A 154 -1.60 16.64 35.10
N ASP A 155 -1.77 17.61 36.02
CA ASP A 155 -2.58 18.80 35.76
C ASP A 155 -1.83 19.74 34.81
N ALA A 156 -1.94 19.48 33.53
CA ALA A 156 -1.26 20.20 32.46
C ALA A 156 -2.07 20.15 31.15
N PRO A 157 -2.00 21.19 30.31
CA PRO A 157 -2.70 21.23 29.03
C PRO A 157 -2.16 20.15 28.08
N ILE A 158 -3.01 19.65 27.16
CA ILE A 158 -2.63 18.74 26.09
C ILE A 158 -2.27 19.54 24.84
N HIS A 159 -1.09 19.29 24.26
CA HIS A 159 -0.64 19.93 23.02
C HIS A 159 -0.73 18.95 21.86
N LEU A 160 -1.68 19.17 20.97
CA LEU A 160 -1.99 18.27 19.86
C LEU A 160 -1.10 18.49 18.65
N CYS A 161 -0.55 17.39 18.11
CA CYS A 161 0.20 17.37 16.86
C CYS A 161 -0.45 16.40 15.88
N SER A 162 -0.67 16.84 14.64
CA SER A 162 -1.29 16.05 13.58
C SER A 162 -0.55 16.21 12.26
N ARG A 163 -0.85 15.36 11.31
CA ARG A 163 -0.54 15.60 9.89
C ARG A 163 -1.46 16.71 9.34
N ASP A 164 -1.04 17.33 8.27
CA ASP A 164 -1.84 18.27 7.49
C ASP A 164 -3.09 17.61 6.89
N GLU A 165 -4.08 18.41 6.56
CA GLU A 165 -5.40 17.96 6.10
C GLU A 165 -5.37 17.25 4.75
N ILE A 166 -4.34 17.49 3.93
CA ILE A 166 -4.16 16.84 2.63
C ILE A 166 -3.53 15.44 2.75
N SER A 167 -3.07 15.07 3.93
CA SER A 167 -2.45 13.77 4.17
C SER A 167 -3.49 12.66 4.28
N GLY A 168 -3.33 11.59 3.52
CA GLY A 168 -4.11 10.35 3.69
C GLY A 168 -4.06 9.80 5.12
N THR A 169 -2.93 10.00 5.82
CA THR A 169 -2.80 9.62 7.24
C THR A 169 -3.68 10.46 8.16
N HIS A 170 -3.83 11.76 7.89
CA HIS A 170 -4.76 12.62 8.65
C HIS A 170 -6.19 12.10 8.54
N LEU A 171 -6.62 11.77 7.33
CA LEU A 171 -7.94 11.20 7.06
C LEU A 171 -8.09 9.80 7.69
N GLY A 172 -7.07 8.95 7.53
CA GLY A 172 -7.07 7.60 8.08
C GLY A 172 -7.10 7.57 9.61
N PHE A 173 -6.36 8.44 10.28
CA PHE A 173 -6.42 8.57 11.74
C PHE A 173 -7.78 9.09 12.20
N ARG A 174 -8.35 10.09 11.52
CA ARG A 174 -9.70 10.58 11.81
C ARG A 174 -10.75 9.48 11.70
N GLU A 175 -10.65 8.65 10.69
CA GLU A 175 -11.55 7.50 10.50
C GLU A 175 -11.37 6.43 11.60
N LEU A 176 -10.11 6.05 11.90
CA LEU A 176 -9.79 4.96 12.84
C LEU A 176 -9.98 5.35 14.31
N ALA A 177 -9.55 6.57 14.69
CA ALA A 177 -9.43 6.97 16.07
C ALA A 177 -10.48 7.99 16.51
N MET A 178 -11.11 8.70 15.56
CA MET A 178 -12.00 9.83 15.88
C MET A 178 -13.44 9.65 15.38
N GLU A 179 -13.81 8.48 14.86
CA GLU A 179 -15.16 8.22 14.32
C GLU A 179 -15.59 9.26 13.26
N ASN A 180 -14.64 9.73 12.45
CA ASN A 180 -14.81 10.81 11.48
C ASN A 180 -15.17 12.19 12.05
N LYS A 181 -15.11 12.40 13.37
CA LYS A 181 -15.30 13.70 13.97
C LYS A 181 -14.17 14.67 13.58
N PRO A 182 -14.41 16.00 13.59
CA PRO A 182 -13.37 16.97 13.29
C PRO A 182 -12.29 17.01 14.37
N TYR A 183 -11.07 17.33 13.98
CA TYR A 183 -9.99 17.61 14.93
C TYR A 183 -10.27 18.89 15.72
N ALA A 184 -9.69 18.96 16.92
CA ALA A 184 -9.70 20.14 17.76
C ALA A 184 -9.14 21.37 17.05
N LEU A 185 -9.69 22.55 17.36
CA LEU A 185 -9.11 23.81 16.90
C LEU A 185 -7.76 24.05 17.60
N GLY A 186 -6.82 24.67 16.87
CA GLY A 186 -5.50 25.03 17.42
C GLY A 186 -4.49 23.89 17.46
N LEU A 187 -4.78 22.72 16.91
CA LEU A 187 -3.80 21.66 16.74
C LEU A 187 -2.64 22.12 15.84
N LYS A 188 -1.43 21.60 16.07
CA LYS A 188 -0.27 21.89 15.23
C LYS A 188 -0.14 20.85 14.13
N ALA A 189 -0.29 21.30 12.88
CA ALA A 189 -0.18 20.44 11.70
C ALA A 189 1.25 20.36 11.15
N PHE A 190 1.63 19.18 10.64
CA PHE A 190 2.95 18.90 10.06
C PHE A 190 2.82 18.14 8.74
N THR A 191 3.74 18.41 7.81
CA THR A 191 3.77 17.77 6.50
C THR A 191 4.28 16.32 6.52
N ASN A 192 4.90 15.88 7.64
CA ASN A 192 5.44 14.54 7.79
C ASN A 192 5.46 14.09 9.26
N TYR A 193 5.68 12.81 9.49
CA TYR A 193 5.76 12.23 10.83
C TYR A 193 6.96 12.73 11.65
N LEU A 194 8.10 13.00 11.00
CA LEU A 194 9.29 13.46 11.72
C LEU A 194 9.05 14.81 12.41
N GLY A 195 8.30 15.72 11.78
CA GLY A 195 7.90 16.98 12.40
C GLY A 195 7.03 16.77 13.63
N ILE A 196 6.08 15.81 13.59
CA ILE A 196 5.28 15.44 14.77
C ILE A 196 6.18 14.88 15.88
N ILE A 197 7.05 13.94 15.55
CA ILE A 197 7.97 13.28 16.48
C ILE A 197 8.88 14.30 17.16
N GLN A 198 9.51 15.19 16.40
CA GLN A 198 10.39 16.22 16.92
C GLN A 198 9.64 17.17 17.88
N LYS A 199 8.41 17.58 17.52
CA LYS A 199 7.60 18.46 18.38
C LYS A 199 7.19 17.75 19.67
N VAL A 200 6.71 16.51 19.61
CA VAL A 200 6.32 15.71 20.78
C VAL A 200 7.53 15.43 21.68
N ALA A 201 8.71 15.12 21.10
CA ALA A 201 9.93 14.89 21.87
C ALA A 201 10.39 16.12 22.67
N GLN A 202 10.11 17.33 22.17
CA GLN A 202 10.49 18.60 22.80
C GLN A 202 9.41 19.16 23.73
N ASP A 203 8.27 18.52 23.85
CA ASP A 203 7.10 19.04 24.56
C ASP A 203 6.56 17.98 25.52
N ALA A 204 6.80 18.19 26.83
CA ALA A 204 6.38 17.24 27.87
C ALA A 204 4.86 16.97 27.87
N ASN A 205 4.08 17.91 27.34
CA ASN A 205 2.62 17.83 27.26
C ASN A 205 2.12 17.43 25.85
N GLY A 206 3.05 17.12 24.95
CA GLY A 206 2.77 16.81 23.56
C GLY A 206 2.17 15.42 23.36
N ILE A 207 1.19 15.35 22.47
CA ILE A 207 0.64 14.10 21.90
C ILE A 207 0.52 14.25 20.39
N GLY A 208 0.75 13.16 19.71
CA GLY A 208 0.58 13.08 18.27
C GLY A 208 0.43 11.62 17.82
N TYR A 209 0.66 11.38 16.55
CA TYR A 209 0.69 10.02 16.02
C TYR A 209 1.80 9.88 14.97
N ALA A 210 2.27 8.66 14.81
CA ALA A 210 3.31 8.32 13.85
C ALA A 210 3.09 6.91 13.28
N SER A 211 3.73 6.61 12.15
CA SER A 211 3.79 5.24 11.65
C SER A 211 4.53 4.35 12.65
N ILE A 212 4.12 3.09 12.73
CA ILE A 212 4.60 2.16 13.76
C ILE A 212 6.11 1.89 13.69
N ASP A 213 6.73 1.98 12.52
CA ASP A 213 8.17 1.85 12.34
C ASP A 213 8.99 3.00 12.94
N LEU A 214 8.34 4.12 13.24
CA LEU A 214 8.96 5.33 13.79
C LEU A 214 8.80 5.50 15.30
N VAL A 215 8.06 4.61 15.99
CA VAL A 215 7.76 4.77 17.43
C VAL A 215 8.96 4.54 18.35
N SER A 216 10.06 3.98 17.84
CA SER A 216 11.32 3.79 18.57
C SER A 216 12.26 4.99 18.52
N LYS A 217 11.84 6.13 17.96
CA LYS A 217 12.65 7.35 17.91
C LYS A 217 12.83 7.95 19.30
N ASP A 218 14.03 8.53 19.51
CA ASP A 218 14.37 9.17 20.79
C ASP A 218 13.41 10.30 21.17
N GLY A 219 13.16 10.43 22.46
CA GLY A 219 12.35 11.50 23.04
C GLY A 219 10.83 11.27 22.99
N ILE A 220 10.38 10.20 22.37
CA ILE A 220 8.96 9.81 22.34
C ILE A 220 8.76 8.38 22.85
N LYS A 221 7.52 8.05 23.20
CA LYS A 221 7.08 6.68 23.40
C LYS A 221 5.68 6.46 22.82
N ALA A 222 5.43 5.26 22.34
CA ALA A 222 4.11 4.84 21.90
C ALA A 222 3.22 4.54 23.11
N VAL A 223 1.93 4.85 22.95
CA VAL A 223 0.88 4.58 23.95
C VAL A 223 0.13 3.33 23.53
N SER A 224 -0.10 2.40 24.46
CA SER A 224 -1.01 1.28 24.26
C SER A 224 -2.45 1.79 24.15
N ILE A 225 -3.25 1.13 23.31
CA ILE A 225 -4.67 1.45 23.16
C ILE A 225 -5.48 0.24 23.63
N GLU A 226 -6.37 0.43 24.59
CA GLU A 226 -7.12 -0.67 25.24
C GLU A 226 -6.18 -1.77 25.78
N GLY A 227 -5.00 -1.40 26.27
CA GLY A 227 -3.99 -2.34 26.74
C GLY A 227 -3.18 -3.03 25.63
N VAL A 228 -3.43 -2.75 24.36
CA VAL A 228 -2.72 -3.33 23.23
C VAL A 228 -1.61 -2.39 22.75
N ALA A 229 -0.36 -2.81 22.89
CA ALA A 229 0.79 -2.06 22.40
C ALA A 229 0.87 -2.07 20.86
N PRO A 230 1.26 -0.93 20.22
CA PRO A 230 1.47 -0.85 18.78
C PRO A 230 2.78 -1.55 18.39
N THR A 231 2.68 -2.83 18.10
CA THR A 231 3.80 -3.66 17.61
C THR A 231 3.45 -4.27 16.26
N ILE A 232 4.45 -4.62 15.45
CA ILE A 232 4.23 -5.32 14.18
C ILE A 232 3.36 -6.57 14.40
N ALA A 233 3.62 -7.33 15.47
CA ALA A 233 2.86 -8.54 15.80
C ALA A 233 1.39 -8.25 16.16
N SER A 234 1.10 -7.16 16.89
CA SER A 234 -0.29 -6.79 17.23
C SER A 234 -1.04 -6.24 16.04
N VAL A 235 -0.34 -5.53 15.12
CA VAL A 235 -0.91 -4.99 13.87
C VAL A 235 -1.21 -6.12 12.90
N ASN A 236 -0.25 -6.97 12.57
CA ASN A 236 -0.44 -8.09 11.65
C ASN A 236 -1.44 -9.13 12.19
N GLY A 237 -1.53 -9.27 13.52
CA GLY A 237 -2.55 -10.09 14.18
C GLY A 237 -3.93 -9.44 14.31
N GLY A 238 -4.14 -8.23 13.76
CA GLY A 238 -5.42 -7.52 13.78
C GLY A 238 -5.90 -7.09 15.18
N ARG A 239 -5.01 -7.10 16.19
CA ARG A 239 -5.37 -6.78 17.58
C ARG A 239 -5.22 -5.30 17.91
N TYR A 240 -4.29 -4.59 17.25
CA TYR A 240 -4.10 -3.18 17.50
C TYR A 240 -5.24 -2.36 16.89
N PRO A 241 -5.96 -1.53 17.68
CA PRO A 241 -7.21 -0.88 17.23
C PRO A 241 -7.03 0.10 16.06
N TYR A 242 -5.87 0.76 15.98
CA TYR A 242 -5.58 1.74 14.92
C TYR A 242 -4.74 1.14 13.79
N ALA A 243 -5.13 -0.07 13.41
CA ALA A 243 -4.56 -0.77 12.27
C ALA A 243 -5.66 -1.27 11.33
N ARG A 244 -5.32 -1.34 10.05
CA ARG A 244 -6.16 -1.94 9.01
C ARG A 244 -5.31 -2.86 8.15
N VAL A 245 -5.61 -4.14 8.19
CA VAL A 245 -5.02 -5.11 7.27
C VAL A 245 -5.54 -4.81 5.86
N LEU A 246 -4.61 -4.74 4.92
CA LEU A 246 -4.91 -4.47 3.52
C LEU A 246 -4.97 -5.78 2.73
N HIS A 247 -6.02 -5.92 1.97
CA HIS A 247 -6.31 -7.08 1.16
C HIS A 247 -6.51 -6.68 -0.30
N LEU A 248 -6.10 -7.55 -1.21
CA LEU A 248 -6.54 -7.54 -2.61
C LEU A 248 -7.36 -8.81 -2.83
N TYR A 249 -8.64 -8.66 -3.12
CA TYR A 249 -9.54 -9.76 -3.45
C TYR A 249 -9.68 -9.88 -4.96
N THR A 250 -9.59 -11.11 -5.46
CA THR A 250 -9.88 -11.46 -6.85
C THR A 250 -10.86 -12.63 -6.88
N ASP A 251 -11.46 -12.91 -8.04
CA ASP A 251 -12.23 -14.13 -8.26
C ASP A 251 -11.33 -15.18 -8.91
N THR A 252 -11.00 -16.26 -8.20
CA THR A 252 -10.09 -17.32 -8.68
C THR A 252 -10.54 -17.91 -10.04
N LYS A 253 -11.85 -17.92 -10.30
CA LYS A 253 -12.42 -18.47 -11.53
C LYS A 253 -12.27 -17.56 -12.75
N LYS A 254 -12.00 -16.25 -12.52
CA LYS A 254 -11.96 -15.22 -13.58
C LYS A 254 -10.67 -14.43 -13.62
N GLU A 255 -9.74 -14.76 -12.74
CA GLU A 255 -8.47 -14.06 -12.60
C GLU A 255 -7.64 -14.15 -13.88
N SER A 256 -7.40 -13.01 -14.53
CA SER A 256 -6.54 -12.92 -15.71
C SER A 256 -5.06 -13.12 -15.35
N PRO A 257 -4.21 -13.51 -16.31
CA PRO A 257 -2.75 -13.54 -16.06
C PRO A 257 -2.20 -12.20 -15.59
N THR A 258 -2.67 -11.07 -16.14
CA THR A 258 -2.26 -9.72 -15.73
C THR A 258 -2.69 -9.40 -14.30
N THR A 259 -3.90 -9.81 -13.89
CA THR A 259 -4.40 -9.65 -12.52
C THR A 259 -3.51 -10.39 -11.54
N ARG A 260 -3.22 -11.66 -11.82
CA ARG A 260 -2.37 -12.52 -10.99
C ARG A 260 -0.95 -11.95 -10.87
N ASP A 261 -0.37 -11.54 -11.98
CA ASP A 261 0.97 -10.98 -12.04
C ASP A 261 1.09 -9.69 -11.21
N PHE A 262 0.11 -8.78 -11.32
CA PHE A 262 0.09 -7.57 -10.49
C PHE A 262 -0.03 -7.89 -8.98
N VAL A 263 -0.90 -8.83 -8.59
CA VAL A 263 -1.03 -9.25 -7.19
C VAL A 263 0.27 -9.88 -6.69
N GLN A 264 0.92 -10.72 -7.49
CA GLN A 264 2.23 -11.30 -7.16
C GLN A 264 3.31 -10.23 -7.04
N PHE A 265 3.32 -9.23 -7.94
CA PHE A 265 4.23 -8.09 -7.84
C PHE A 265 4.03 -7.34 -6.51
N VAL A 266 2.81 -7.02 -6.10
CA VAL A 266 2.53 -6.36 -4.82
C VAL A 266 3.05 -7.17 -3.64
N GLN A 267 2.96 -8.50 -3.72
CA GLN A 267 3.46 -9.42 -2.68
C GLN A 267 4.97 -9.71 -2.79
N SER A 268 5.62 -9.31 -3.86
CA SER A 268 7.05 -9.51 -4.07
C SER A 268 7.89 -8.67 -3.12
N LYS A 269 9.20 -9.00 -3.01
CA LYS A 269 10.15 -8.18 -2.24
C LYS A 269 10.08 -6.71 -2.62
N ARG A 270 10.01 -6.40 -3.93
CA ARG A 270 9.94 -5.03 -4.43
C ARG A 270 8.65 -4.32 -4.02
N GLY A 271 7.50 -4.99 -4.16
CA GLY A 271 6.22 -4.47 -3.68
C GLY A 271 6.23 -4.19 -2.17
N GLN A 272 6.78 -5.10 -1.39
CA GLN A 272 6.86 -4.96 0.07
C GLN A 272 7.84 -3.87 0.53
N GLU A 273 8.93 -3.64 -0.22
CA GLU A 273 9.83 -2.49 -0.01
C GLU A 273 9.08 -1.16 -0.21
N ILE A 274 8.22 -1.06 -1.22
CA ILE A 274 7.39 0.13 -1.45
C ILE A 274 6.44 0.36 -0.28
N LEU A 275 5.75 -0.68 0.20
CA LEU A 275 4.89 -0.57 1.38
C LEU A 275 5.67 0.00 2.57
N THR A 276 6.83 -0.57 2.86
CA THR A 276 7.69 -0.13 3.97
C THR A 276 8.15 1.33 3.81
N GLN A 277 8.59 1.73 2.61
CA GLN A 277 9.01 3.11 2.33
C GLN A 277 7.88 4.13 2.51
N MET A 278 6.64 3.70 2.39
CA MET A 278 5.45 4.52 2.58
C MET A 278 4.88 4.46 4.00
N GLY A 279 5.56 3.78 4.93
CA GLY A 279 5.15 3.65 6.33
C GLY A 279 4.03 2.64 6.57
N PHE A 280 3.78 1.74 5.62
CA PHE A 280 2.91 0.59 5.84
C PHE A 280 3.70 -0.56 6.46
N VAL A 281 3.02 -1.37 7.27
CA VAL A 281 3.58 -2.61 7.81
C VAL A 281 3.50 -3.68 6.73
N PRO A 282 4.64 -4.23 6.26
CA PRO A 282 4.62 -5.29 5.26
C PRO A 282 3.97 -6.55 5.83
N ARG A 283 3.53 -7.43 4.93
CA ARG A 283 3.04 -8.75 5.35
C ARG A 283 4.15 -9.56 6.03
N PRO A 284 3.80 -10.47 6.93
CA PRO A 284 4.76 -11.37 7.55
C PRO A 284 5.52 -12.23 6.54
#